data_efc248dbe7baad3b39f83569a5040b86
#
_entry.id   efc248dbe7baad3b39f83569a5040b86
#
_cell.length_a   1.000
_cell.length_b   1.000
_cell.length_c   1.000
_cell.angle_alpha   90.00
_cell.angle_beta   90.00
_cell.angle_gamma   90.00
#
_symmetry.space_group_name_H-M   'P 1'
#
loop_
_entity.id
_entity.type
_entity.pdbx_description
1 polymer ?
#
loop_
_entity_poly.entity_id
_entity_poly.type
_entity_poly.pdbx_seq_one_letter_code
_entity_poly.pdbx_strand_id
1 'polypeptide(L)'
;MSRELIDKIIEQQQYPVLNKDSYDEYINSQEFSMIFFAGDPKRYPETNDVVIVLPELEKAFVDQFSIAVIEEGSERLLAKKYGFTVWPTLVFLKKGKFLGMISRIQDWSDYMNEIPVILSKKPTYAPSVGISVEVK
;
A
#
# COMPACT_ATOMS: atom_id res chain seq x y z
N MET A 1 2.96 10.64 -20.26
CA MET A 1 2.13 10.75 -19.07
C MET A 1 2.88 10.26 -17.88
N SER A 2 2.68 10.91 -16.75
CA SER A 2 3.48 10.61 -15.56
C SER A 2 3.24 9.23 -14.99
N ARG A 3 2.08 8.63 -15.25
CA ARG A 3 1.76 7.33 -14.67
C ARG A 3 1.85 6.17 -15.66
N GLU A 4 2.58 6.36 -16.75
CA GLU A 4 2.65 5.32 -17.78
C GLU A 4 3.17 3.99 -17.26
N LEU A 5 4.24 4.01 -16.49
CA LEU A 5 4.81 2.76 -15.98
C LEU A 5 3.88 2.09 -14.98
N ILE A 6 3.27 2.90 -14.11
CA ILE A 6 2.32 2.37 -13.14
C ILE A 6 1.16 1.69 -13.87
N ASP A 7 0.58 2.37 -14.85
CA ASP A 7 -0.56 1.83 -15.58
C ASP A 7 -0.18 0.56 -16.34
N LYS A 8 1.03 0.51 -16.88
CA LYS A 8 1.49 -0.67 -17.59
C LYS A 8 1.61 -1.88 -16.65
N ILE A 9 2.18 -1.67 -15.47
CA ILE A 9 2.33 -2.77 -14.51
C ILE A 9 0.95 -3.21 -14.01
N ILE A 10 0.05 -2.26 -13.74
CA ILE A 10 -1.30 -2.59 -13.32
C ILE A 10 -1.98 -3.49 -14.37
N GLU A 11 -1.84 -3.14 -15.63
CA GLU A 11 -2.45 -3.90 -16.72
C GLU A 11 -1.82 -5.28 -16.84
N GLN A 12 -0.50 -5.35 -16.82
CA GLN A 12 0.21 -6.62 -16.97
C GLN A 12 -0.10 -7.59 -15.82
N GLN A 13 -0.20 -7.06 -14.61
CA GLN A 13 -0.41 -7.90 -13.43
C GLN A 13 -1.89 -8.00 -13.04
N GLN A 14 -2.75 -7.22 -13.71
CA GLN A 14 -4.18 -7.19 -13.42
C GLN A 14 -4.48 -6.81 -11.98
N TYR A 15 -3.75 -5.85 -11.46
CA TYR A 15 -4.02 -5.34 -10.11
C TYR A 15 -5.30 -4.51 -10.11
N PRO A 16 -6.18 -4.70 -9.12
CA PRO A 16 -7.33 -3.81 -9.00
C PRO A 16 -6.90 -2.39 -8.71
N VAL A 17 -7.65 -1.44 -9.26
CA VAL A 17 -7.44 -0.02 -8.99
C VAL A 17 -8.62 0.46 -8.16
N LEU A 18 -8.34 0.99 -6.98
CA LEU A 18 -9.37 1.34 -6.02
C LEU A 18 -9.53 2.86 -5.93
N ASN A 19 -10.78 3.29 -5.85
CA ASN A 19 -11.08 4.68 -5.57
C ASN A 19 -11.76 4.77 -4.19
N LYS A 20 -12.17 5.97 -3.81
CA LYS A 20 -12.75 6.17 -2.47
C LYS A 20 -14.02 5.35 -2.26
N ASP A 21 -14.73 5.01 -3.34
CA ASP A 21 -16.00 4.30 -3.23
C ASP A 21 -15.83 2.78 -3.17
N SER A 22 -14.77 2.24 -3.79
CA SER A 22 -14.53 0.81 -3.83
C SER A 22 -13.53 0.33 -2.78
N TYR A 23 -12.88 1.25 -2.09
CA TYR A 23 -11.78 0.91 -1.19
C TYR A 23 -12.23 0.00 -0.03
N ASP A 24 -13.24 0.43 0.71
CA ASP A 24 -13.65 -0.30 1.91
C ASP A 24 -14.12 -1.71 1.59
N GLU A 25 -14.91 -1.86 0.52
CA GLU A 25 -15.40 -3.17 0.14
C GLU A 25 -14.24 -4.10 -0.21
N TYR A 26 -13.27 -3.59 -0.96
CA TYR A 26 -12.14 -4.42 -1.36
C TYR A 26 -11.32 -4.89 -0.17
N ILE A 27 -10.89 -3.95 0.69
CA ILE A 27 -10.01 -4.32 1.79
C ILE A 27 -10.67 -5.23 2.79
N ASN A 28 -11.99 -5.10 2.97
CA ASN A 28 -12.71 -5.97 3.88
C ASN A 28 -12.93 -7.37 3.30
N SER A 29 -12.84 -7.51 1.99
CA SER A 29 -13.02 -8.80 1.34
C SER A 29 -11.74 -9.64 1.30
N GLN A 30 -10.59 -9.06 1.64
CA GLN A 30 -9.31 -9.75 1.54
C GLN A 30 -8.78 -10.08 2.94
N GLU A 31 -8.24 -11.30 3.09
CA GLU A 31 -7.61 -11.64 4.37
C GLU A 31 -6.43 -10.72 4.63
N PHE A 32 -5.51 -10.62 3.68
CA PHE A 32 -4.37 -9.69 3.74
C PHE A 32 -4.30 -8.89 2.46
N SER A 33 -4.06 -7.59 2.57
CA SER A 33 -3.92 -6.70 1.43
C SER A 33 -2.66 -5.86 1.55
N MET A 34 -2.00 -5.64 0.41
CA MET A 34 -0.93 -4.66 0.31
C MET A 34 -1.43 -3.59 -0.67
N ILE A 35 -1.60 -2.38 -0.19
CA ILE A 35 -2.20 -1.30 -0.97
C ILE A 35 -1.13 -0.29 -1.34
N PHE A 36 -0.97 -0.04 -2.64
CA PHE A 36 0.04 0.86 -3.17
C PHE A 36 -0.52 2.26 -3.34
N PHE A 37 0.04 3.20 -2.59
CA PHE A 37 -0.23 4.62 -2.72
C PHE A 37 0.96 5.23 -3.47
N ALA A 38 0.79 5.43 -4.77
CA ALA A 38 1.92 5.73 -5.64
C ALA A 38 2.46 7.15 -5.51
N GLY A 39 1.58 8.11 -5.47
CA GLY A 39 2.02 9.50 -5.64
C GLY A 39 2.35 9.80 -7.08
N ASP A 40 2.75 11.04 -7.35
CA ASP A 40 3.07 11.49 -8.69
C ASP A 40 4.54 11.13 -9.00
N PRO A 41 4.80 10.29 -10.01
CA PRO A 41 6.19 9.90 -10.32
C PRO A 41 7.10 11.07 -10.68
N LYS A 42 6.56 12.16 -11.20
CA LYS A 42 7.37 13.33 -11.49
C LYS A 42 7.86 14.00 -10.22
N ARG A 43 7.03 14.00 -9.20
CA ARG A 43 7.34 14.62 -7.93
C ARG A 43 8.09 13.66 -7.00
N TYR A 44 7.77 12.38 -7.10
CA TYR A 44 8.34 11.34 -6.26
C TYR A 44 8.97 10.28 -7.14
N PRO A 45 10.22 10.46 -7.55
CA PRO A 45 10.84 9.52 -8.51
C PRO A 45 10.88 8.08 -8.06
N GLU A 46 10.89 7.84 -6.74
CA GLU A 46 10.91 6.48 -6.23
C GLU A 46 9.62 5.72 -6.48
N THR A 47 8.55 6.42 -6.88
CA THR A 47 7.29 5.77 -7.20
C THR A 47 7.47 4.70 -8.28
N ASN A 48 8.23 5.01 -9.32
CA ASN A 48 8.46 4.04 -10.39
C ASN A 48 9.32 2.87 -9.91
N ASP A 49 10.26 3.11 -9.00
CA ASP A 49 11.06 2.04 -8.45
C ASP A 49 10.21 1.07 -7.65
N VAL A 50 9.28 1.60 -6.87
CA VAL A 50 8.42 0.74 -6.05
C VAL A 50 7.46 -0.06 -6.93
N VAL A 51 6.87 0.56 -7.97
CA VAL A 51 5.92 -0.18 -8.80
C VAL A 51 6.58 -1.36 -9.50
N ILE A 52 7.85 -1.21 -9.88
CA ILE A 52 8.58 -2.32 -10.51
C ILE A 52 8.78 -3.47 -9.53
N VAL A 53 8.92 -3.16 -8.25
CA VAL A 53 9.16 -4.17 -7.23
C VAL A 53 7.89 -4.94 -6.87
N LEU A 54 6.71 -4.36 -7.10
CA LEU A 54 5.46 -5.03 -6.70
C LEU A 54 5.32 -6.46 -7.20
N PRO A 55 5.55 -6.76 -8.49
CA PRO A 55 5.44 -8.15 -8.95
C PRO A 55 6.47 -9.06 -8.29
N GLU A 56 7.65 -8.53 -7.96
CA GLU A 56 8.67 -9.34 -7.30
C GLU A 56 8.26 -9.65 -5.86
N LEU A 57 7.64 -8.69 -5.19
CA LEU A 57 7.11 -8.93 -3.85
C LEU A 57 5.98 -9.97 -3.89
N GLU A 58 5.14 -9.89 -4.91
CA GLU A 58 4.06 -10.86 -5.06
C GLU A 58 4.61 -12.28 -5.20
N LYS A 59 5.68 -12.42 -5.97
CA LYS A 59 6.30 -13.73 -6.14
C LYS A 59 6.96 -14.24 -4.87
N ALA A 60 7.62 -13.33 -4.14
CA ALA A 60 8.32 -13.70 -2.91
C ALA A 60 7.36 -14.09 -1.80
N PHE A 61 6.15 -13.52 -1.80
CA PHE A 61 5.14 -13.76 -0.76
C PHE A 61 3.87 -14.34 -1.39
N VAL A 62 4.04 -15.33 -2.25
CA VAL A 62 2.93 -15.90 -3.02
C VAL A 62 1.80 -16.30 -2.07
N ASP A 63 0.58 -15.90 -2.44
CA ASP A 63 -0.65 -16.23 -1.70
C ASP A 63 -0.71 -15.67 -0.28
N GLN A 64 0.19 -14.78 0.09
CA GLN A 64 0.17 -14.21 1.44
C GLN A 64 -0.61 -12.90 1.53
N PHE A 65 -0.73 -12.17 0.44
CA PHE A 65 -1.56 -10.97 0.39
C PHE A 65 -1.95 -10.67 -1.05
N SER A 66 -3.03 -9.91 -1.20
CA SER A 66 -3.42 -9.39 -2.50
C SER A 66 -2.84 -7.99 -2.66
N ILE A 67 -2.62 -7.58 -3.90
CA ILE A 67 -2.09 -6.25 -4.20
C ILE A 67 -3.16 -5.44 -4.92
N ALA A 68 -3.35 -4.21 -4.49
CA ALA A 68 -4.23 -3.27 -5.16
C ALA A 68 -3.55 -1.91 -5.19
N VAL A 69 -3.93 -1.09 -6.15
CA VAL A 69 -3.34 0.22 -6.39
C VAL A 69 -4.43 1.28 -6.23
N ILE A 70 -4.09 2.40 -5.61
CA ILE A 70 -5.07 3.47 -5.44
C ILE A 70 -5.10 4.35 -6.69
N GLU A 71 -6.29 4.68 -7.15
CA GLU A 71 -6.50 5.61 -8.25
C GLU A 71 -5.92 6.98 -7.89
N GLU A 72 -5.31 7.64 -8.86
CA GLU A 72 -4.61 8.90 -8.61
C GLU A 72 -5.47 9.92 -7.86
N GLY A 73 -6.70 10.10 -8.30
CA GLY A 73 -7.58 11.11 -7.70
C GLY A 73 -8.05 10.81 -6.29
N SER A 74 -7.85 9.59 -5.81
CA SER A 74 -8.30 9.18 -4.47
C SER A 74 -7.16 9.07 -3.47
N GLU A 75 -5.93 9.26 -3.90
CA GLU A 75 -4.77 8.97 -3.05
C GLU A 75 -4.73 9.80 -1.78
N ARG A 76 -4.90 11.12 -1.91
CA ARG A 76 -4.77 11.97 -0.73
C ARG A 76 -5.87 11.73 0.28
N LEU A 77 -7.10 11.54 -0.21
CA LEU A 77 -8.22 11.30 0.68
C LEU A 77 -8.03 10.01 1.47
N LEU A 78 -7.66 8.92 0.78
CA LEU A 78 -7.50 7.63 1.45
C LEU A 78 -6.25 7.59 2.33
N ALA A 79 -5.20 8.33 1.96
CA ALA A 79 -3.98 8.37 2.77
C ALA A 79 -4.24 8.96 4.16
N LYS A 80 -5.24 9.82 4.28
CA LYS A 80 -5.56 10.41 5.58
C LYS A 80 -5.96 9.36 6.61
N LYS A 81 -6.49 8.24 6.16
CA LYS A 81 -6.85 7.15 7.07
C LYS A 81 -5.65 6.62 7.83
N TYR A 82 -4.45 6.75 7.26
CA TYR A 82 -3.25 6.16 7.82
C TYR A 82 -2.22 7.20 8.26
N GLY A 83 -2.49 8.46 8.01
CA GLY A 83 -1.68 9.54 8.54
C GLY A 83 -0.30 9.72 7.93
N PHE A 84 -0.03 9.07 6.79
CA PHE A 84 1.29 9.25 6.18
C PHE A 84 1.28 10.42 5.20
N THR A 85 2.45 11.03 5.03
CA THR A 85 2.66 12.12 4.08
C THR A 85 3.86 11.85 3.18
N VAL A 86 4.44 10.66 3.28
CA VAL A 86 5.61 10.27 2.49
C VAL A 86 5.16 9.37 1.36
N TRP A 87 5.65 9.63 0.15
CA TRP A 87 5.24 8.91 -1.06
C TRP A 87 6.45 8.34 -1.75
N PRO A 88 6.35 7.18 -2.33
CA PRO A 88 5.23 6.24 -2.31
C PRO A 88 5.17 5.48 -0.98
N THR A 89 4.01 4.88 -0.68
CA THR A 89 3.85 4.09 0.53
C THR A 89 3.04 2.83 0.24
N LEU A 90 3.45 1.72 0.85
CA LEU A 90 2.72 0.47 0.83
C LEU A 90 2.05 0.30 2.19
N VAL A 91 0.73 0.13 2.18
CA VAL A 91 -0.04 -0.08 3.41
C VAL A 91 -0.46 -1.53 3.47
N PHE A 92 -0.22 -2.18 4.61
CA PHE A 92 -0.57 -3.59 4.81
C PHE A 92 -1.76 -3.69 5.74
N LEU A 93 -2.76 -4.47 5.34
CA LEU A 93 -4.01 -4.61 6.08
C LEU A 93 -4.38 -6.08 6.26
N LYS A 94 -5.08 -6.37 7.33
CA LYS A 94 -5.70 -7.69 7.55
C LYS A 94 -7.19 -7.49 7.73
N LYS A 95 -7.99 -8.02 6.80
CA LYS A 95 -9.44 -7.84 6.79
C LYS A 95 -9.82 -6.37 6.99
N GLY A 96 -9.13 -5.50 6.27
CA GLY A 96 -9.37 -4.07 6.30
C GLY A 96 -8.76 -3.33 7.46
N LYS A 97 -8.10 -4.02 8.39
CA LYS A 97 -7.51 -3.38 9.56
C LYS A 97 -6.02 -3.19 9.40
N PHE A 98 -5.51 -2.10 9.94
CA PHE A 98 -4.14 -1.69 9.74
C PHE A 98 -3.14 -2.63 10.42
N LEU A 99 -2.12 -3.04 9.67
CA LEU A 99 -1.00 -3.80 10.21
C LEU A 99 0.29 -3.00 10.26
N GLY A 100 0.56 -2.24 9.21
CA GLY A 100 1.79 -1.47 9.11
C GLY A 100 1.94 -0.89 7.73
N MET A 101 3.02 -0.14 7.51
CA MET A 101 3.28 0.44 6.21
C MET A 101 4.78 0.57 6.00
N ILE A 102 5.17 0.61 4.72
CA ILE A 102 6.55 0.80 4.32
C ILE A 102 6.56 1.94 3.32
N SER A 103 7.30 2.99 3.61
CA SER A 103 7.36 4.18 2.76
C SER A 103 8.64 4.19 1.96
N ARG A 104 8.55 4.72 0.72
CA ARG A 104 9.66 4.91 -0.19
C ARG A 104 10.25 3.57 -0.63
N ILE A 105 11.22 3.64 -1.54
CA ILE A 105 11.88 2.42 -2.01
C ILE A 105 12.83 1.93 -0.92
N GLN A 106 12.90 0.62 -0.73
CA GLN A 106 13.76 -0.01 0.25
C GLN A 106 14.65 -1.02 -0.45
N ASP A 107 15.73 -1.41 0.21
CA ASP A 107 16.54 -2.52 -0.28
C ASP A 107 15.72 -3.81 -0.20
N TRP A 108 16.03 -4.74 -1.09
CA TRP A 108 15.31 -6.01 -1.12
C TRP A 108 15.35 -6.72 0.24
N SER A 109 16.51 -6.69 0.91
CA SER A 109 16.64 -7.33 2.21
C SER A 109 15.72 -6.70 3.25
N ASP A 110 15.49 -5.39 3.15
CA ASP A 110 14.58 -4.73 4.09
C ASP A 110 13.16 -5.20 3.89
N TYR A 111 12.71 -5.32 2.62
CA TYR A 111 11.37 -5.88 2.35
C TYR A 111 11.25 -7.29 2.90
N MET A 112 12.27 -8.11 2.68
CA MET A 112 12.24 -9.50 3.12
C MET A 112 12.21 -9.63 4.63
N ASN A 113 12.80 -8.68 5.34
CA ASN A 113 12.81 -8.70 6.79
C ASN A 113 11.55 -8.07 7.38
N GLU A 114 11.06 -6.98 6.78
CA GLU A 114 9.97 -6.20 7.38
C GLU A 114 8.59 -6.77 7.08
N ILE A 115 8.38 -7.27 5.87
CA ILE A 115 7.04 -7.72 5.49
C ILE A 115 6.55 -8.88 6.36
N PRO A 116 7.36 -9.92 6.63
CA PRO A 116 6.89 -10.98 7.52
C PRO A 116 6.53 -10.48 8.92
N VAL A 117 7.30 -9.52 9.43
CA VAL A 117 7.00 -8.95 10.75
C VAL A 117 5.66 -8.23 10.71
N ILE A 118 5.43 -7.41 9.67
CA ILE A 118 4.17 -6.69 9.53
C ILE A 118 2.99 -7.66 9.44
N LEU A 119 3.13 -8.71 8.62
CA LEU A 119 2.05 -9.67 8.43
C LEU A 119 1.75 -10.47 9.70
N SER A 120 2.69 -10.55 10.62
CA SER A 120 2.50 -11.30 11.87
C SER A 120 1.92 -10.44 12.98
N LYS A 121 1.79 -9.14 12.79
CA LYS A 121 1.29 -8.26 13.83
C LYS A 121 -0.21 -8.40 14.02
N LYS A 122 -0.67 -8.05 15.19
CA LYS A 122 -2.10 -7.90 15.43
C LYS A 122 -2.54 -6.58 14.84
N PRO A 123 -3.73 -6.52 14.22
CA PRO A 123 -4.24 -5.26 13.71
C PRO A 123 -4.30 -4.20 14.78
N THR A 124 -3.99 -2.96 14.39
CA THR A 124 -3.99 -1.84 15.31
C THR A 124 -4.49 -0.62 14.58
N TYR A 125 -4.51 0.52 15.26
CA TYR A 125 -4.87 1.78 14.61
C TYR A 125 -3.65 2.37 13.92
N ALA A 126 -3.89 2.99 12.76
CA ALA A 126 -2.85 3.76 12.11
C ALA A 126 -2.48 4.96 12.98
N PRO A 127 -1.28 5.52 12.81
CA PRO A 127 -0.82 6.61 13.64
C PRO A 127 -1.78 7.79 13.74
N SER A 128 -2.45 8.12 12.63
CA SER A 128 -3.38 9.25 12.64
C SER A 128 -4.58 9.03 13.52
N VAL A 129 -4.98 7.77 13.69
CA VAL A 129 -6.14 7.42 14.49
C VAL A 129 -5.74 7.26 15.95
N GLY A 130 -4.60 6.64 16.17
CA GLY A 130 -4.15 6.38 17.53
C GLY A 130 -3.94 7.63 18.35
N ILE A 131 -3.57 8.71 17.70
CA ILE A 131 -3.33 9.96 18.39
C ILE A 131 -4.58 10.49 19.07
N SER A 132 -5.69 10.37 18.38
CA SER A 132 -6.90 11.00 18.88
C SER A 132 -7.41 10.37 20.15
N VAL A 133 -6.93 9.26 20.45
CA VAL A 133 -7.49 8.55 21.55
C VAL A 133 -6.76 8.68 22.80
N GLU A 134 -5.97 8.92 22.69
CA GLU A 134 -5.33 8.85 23.76
C GLU A 134 -5.68 9.32 24.81
N VAL A 135 -6.07 9.57 24.55
CA VAL A 135 -6.34 10.06 25.43
C VAL A 135 -6.70 9.50 26.45
N LYS A 136 -6.56 9.03 26.39
CA LYS A 136 -6.64 8.69 27.26
C LYS A 136 -6.64 8.67 27.99
#